data_d0a67e4882e97f41261214cdf589e4ed
#
_entry.id   d0a67e4882e97f41261214cdf589e4ed
#
_cell.length_a   1.000
_cell.length_b   1.000
_cell.length_c   1.000
_cell.angle_alpha   90.00
_cell.angle_beta   90.00
_cell.angle_gamma   90.00
#
_symmetry.space_group_name_H-M   'P 1'
#
loop_
_entity.id
_entity.type
_entity.pdbx_description
1 polymer ?
#
loop_
_entity_poly.entity_id
_entity_poly.type
_entity_poly.pdbx_seq_one_letter_code
_entity_poly.pdbx_strand_id
1 'polypeptide(L)'
;MNYYWRWLQGIGFGILMASGATAIQAAEPLPRPLQPLRLSQSYTDLVAVSLFQHYTAGYPAPILTDGLSSREIDSVHLTFVRRLIGEAGDDGSVVGYKVALTNPNAQAQLGVNHPLYGFLLENMLLESGASLPMEFGSRPHAEGDLMVRVGSADINQADTDLELLAALDAVIPFLELPDLIYEPDANVNAGALVAVNVGARYGIVGDPVDLAVDESGLEQLANIRVVLNNARGQFLAEGSSDALLGHPINAVRWLRDTLNSQGVELRPGDLLSLGSVTSLVSLEEGAGIQGIEARYFGLESSERSVDLEVSFEEPEQDS
;
A
#
# COMPACT_ATOMS: atom_id res chain seq x y z
N MET A 1 -15.08 -14.65 10.39
CA MET A 1 -13.96 -13.98 9.72
C MET A 1 -13.80 -14.34 8.24
N ASN A 2 -14.82 -14.85 7.54
CA ASN A 2 -14.69 -15.38 6.18
C ASN A 2 -15.54 -14.62 5.14
N TYR A 3 -15.67 -13.29 5.26
CA TYR A 3 -16.55 -12.52 4.38
C TYR A 3 -15.85 -11.52 3.45
N TYR A 4 -14.54 -11.31 3.57
CA TYR A 4 -13.83 -10.24 2.90
C TYR A 4 -13.67 -10.40 1.39
N TRP A 5 -13.55 -11.64 0.86
CA TRP A 5 -13.05 -11.85 -0.50
C TRP A 5 -14.08 -12.31 -1.54
N ARG A 6 -15.28 -12.68 -1.15
CA ARG A 6 -16.29 -13.08 -2.15
C ARG A 6 -16.78 -11.95 -3.05
N TRP A 7 -16.44 -10.70 -2.72
CA TRP A 7 -16.93 -9.52 -3.44
C TRP A 7 -15.93 -8.91 -4.44
N LEU A 8 -14.64 -9.09 -4.29
CA LEU A 8 -13.65 -8.55 -5.24
C LEU A 8 -13.48 -9.44 -6.50
N GLN A 9 -13.82 -10.71 -6.44
CA GLN A 9 -13.77 -11.61 -7.60
C GLN A 9 -15.02 -11.57 -8.49
N GLY A 10 -16.03 -10.77 -8.20
CA GLY A 10 -17.35 -10.75 -8.85
C GLY A 10 -17.52 -9.78 -10.01
N ILE A 11 -16.49 -9.08 -10.49
CA ILE A 11 -16.59 -8.20 -11.66
C ILE A 11 -15.95 -8.89 -12.87
N GLY A 12 -16.57 -9.97 -13.30
CA GLY A 12 -16.39 -10.53 -14.63
C GLY A 12 -17.60 -10.15 -15.48
N PHE A 13 -17.43 -9.29 -16.48
CA PHE A 13 -18.45 -8.95 -17.46
C PHE A 13 -18.75 -10.18 -18.34
N GLY A 14 -19.86 -10.88 -18.02
CA GLY A 14 -20.47 -11.89 -18.89
C GLY A 14 -21.72 -11.33 -19.54
N ILE A 15 -21.66 -10.98 -20.82
CA ILE A 15 -22.83 -10.67 -21.64
C ILE A 15 -23.54 -11.99 -21.93
N LEU A 16 -24.71 -12.23 -21.35
CA LEU A 16 -25.61 -13.32 -21.75
C LEU A 16 -26.83 -12.75 -22.51
N MET A 17 -26.96 -13.13 -23.75
CA MET A 17 -28.12 -12.87 -24.60
C MET A 17 -29.30 -13.75 -24.12
N ALA A 18 -30.40 -13.13 -23.74
CA ALA A 18 -31.62 -13.83 -23.33
C ALA A 18 -32.57 -14.02 -24.50
N SER A 19 -32.88 -15.25 -24.79
CA SER A 19 -34.02 -15.66 -25.67
C SER A 19 -35.29 -15.71 -24.82
N GLY A 20 -36.36 -15.13 -25.33
CA GLY A 20 -37.62 -14.96 -24.63
C GLY A 20 -38.39 -16.26 -24.35
N ALA A 21 -38.98 -16.29 -23.15
CA ALA A 21 -40.15 -17.13 -22.84
C ALA A 21 -41.05 -16.34 -21.88
N THR A 22 -42.26 -16.13 -22.29
CA THR A 22 -43.37 -15.53 -21.52
C THR A 22 -43.70 -16.38 -20.31
N ALA A 23 -43.50 -15.87 -19.11
CA ALA A 23 -43.91 -16.53 -17.87
C ALA A 23 -45.04 -15.76 -17.19
N ILE A 24 -45.97 -16.51 -16.71
CA ILE A 24 -47.21 -16.20 -16.02
C ILE A 24 -46.92 -15.36 -14.77
N GLN A 25 -47.65 -14.25 -14.66
CA GLN A 25 -47.56 -13.28 -13.58
C GLN A 25 -48.04 -13.91 -12.27
N ALA A 26 -47.13 -14.19 -11.35
CA ALA A 26 -47.44 -14.56 -9.97
C ALA A 26 -47.69 -13.27 -9.16
N ALA A 27 -48.70 -13.29 -8.27
CA ALA A 27 -49.12 -12.19 -7.44
C ALA A 27 -47.92 -11.60 -6.64
N GLU A 28 -47.83 -10.27 -6.60
CA GLU A 28 -46.80 -9.57 -5.83
C GLU A 28 -46.87 -9.96 -4.35
N PRO A 29 -45.76 -10.35 -3.73
CA PRO A 29 -45.71 -10.54 -2.29
C PRO A 29 -45.85 -9.18 -1.59
N LEU A 30 -46.67 -9.16 -0.53
CA LEU A 30 -46.85 -7.99 0.35
C LEU A 30 -45.50 -7.34 0.71
N PRO A 31 -45.39 -5.99 0.80
CA PRO A 31 -44.17 -5.31 1.11
C PRO A 31 -43.63 -5.83 2.44
N ARG A 32 -42.39 -6.31 2.43
CA ARG A 32 -41.68 -6.70 3.65
C ARG A 32 -41.61 -5.51 4.57
N PRO A 33 -41.80 -5.69 5.89
CA PRO A 33 -41.60 -4.59 6.84
C PRO A 33 -40.20 -4.05 6.62
N LEU A 34 -40.10 -2.71 6.54
CA LEU A 34 -38.84 -2.00 6.40
C LEU A 34 -37.90 -2.47 7.51
N GLN A 35 -36.87 -3.21 7.13
CA GLN A 35 -35.78 -3.52 8.06
C GLN A 35 -35.20 -2.18 8.53
N PRO A 36 -34.96 -2.00 9.84
CA PRO A 36 -34.33 -0.78 10.32
C PRO A 36 -33.02 -0.60 9.51
N LEU A 37 -32.92 0.54 8.85
CA LEU A 37 -31.69 0.98 8.18
C LEU A 37 -30.55 0.75 9.17
N ARG A 38 -29.55 -0.04 8.76
CA ARG A 38 -28.32 -0.21 9.55
C ARG A 38 -27.57 1.11 9.43
N LEU A 39 -27.88 2.03 10.36
CA LEU A 39 -27.24 3.35 10.43
C LEU A 39 -25.71 3.27 10.42
N SER A 40 -25.13 2.17 10.94
CA SER A 40 -23.70 1.91 10.93
C SER A 40 -23.09 1.83 9.53
N GLN A 41 -23.76 1.21 8.57
CA GLN A 41 -23.20 1.05 7.22
C GLN A 41 -23.21 2.37 6.44
N SER A 42 -24.22 3.20 6.63
CA SER A 42 -24.27 4.52 6.00
C SER A 42 -23.24 5.49 6.59
N TYR A 43 -22.89 5.35 7.89
CA TYR A 43 -21.88 6.19 8.53
C TYR A 43 -20.47 5.85 8.05
N THR A 44 -20.11 4.57 8.01
CA THR A 44 -18.80 4.13 7.48
C THR A 44 -18.61 4.52 6.02
N ASP A 45 -19.66 4.43 5.20
CA ASP A 45 -19.61 4.91 3.81
C ASP A 45 -19.37 6.42 3.72
N LEU A 46 -20.03 7.22 4.58
CA LEU A 46 -19.81 8.66 4.62
C LEU A 46 -18.39 9.02 5.07
N VAL A 47 -17.85 8.33 6.07
CA VAL A 47 -16.44 8.49 6.51
C VAL A 47 -15.49 8.19 5.35
N ALA A 48 -15.67 7.05 4.68
CA ALA A 48 -14.82 6.67 3.55
C ALA A 48 -14.90 7.67 2.38
N VAL A 49 -16.11 8.18 2.08
CA VAL A 49 -16.30 9.23 1.05
C VAL A 49 -15.58 10.51 1.42
N SER A 50 -15.71 10.95 2.66
CA SER A 50 -15.06 12.17 3.14
C SER A 50 -13.53 12.04 3.09
N LEU A 51 -12.97 10.94 3.60
CA LEU A 51 -11.53 10.68 3.53
C LEU A 51 -11.02 10.62 2.08
N PHE A 52 -11.78 9.97 1.19
CA PHE A 52 -11.45 9.92 -0.23
C PHE A 52 -11.46 11.31 -0.89
N GLN A 53 -12.42 12.19 -0.53
CA GLN A 53 -12.47 13.57 -1.03
C GLN A 53 -11.26 14.38 -0.58
N HIS A 54 -10.83 14.25 0.68
CA HIS A 54 -9.60 14.88 1.18
C HIS A 54 -8.36 14.36 0.43
N TYR A 55 -8.27 13.04 0.27
CA TYR A 55 -7.18 12.39 -0.46
C TYR A 55 -7.06 12.89 -1.90
N THR A 56 -8.17 12.97 -2.65
CA THR A 56 -8.15 13.38 -4.05
C THR A 56 -7.96 14.89 -4.23
N ALA A 57 -8.46 15.68 -3.29
CA ALA A 57 -8.35 17.13 -3.33
C ALA A 57 -7.00 17.67 -2.77
N GLY A 58 -6.17 16.80 -2.15
CA GLY A 58 -4.90 17.21 -1.56
C GLY A 58 -5.03 18.10 -0.31
N TYR A 59 -6.15 18.01 0.42
CA TYR A 59 -6.36 18.79 1.65
C TYR A 59 -6.30 17.90 2.90
N PRO A 60 -5.74 18.41 4.03
CA PRO A 60 -5.70 17.66 5.27
C PRO A 60 -7.08 17.22 5.74
N ALA A 61 -7.17 15.97 6.22
CA ALA A 61 -8.38 15.39 6.75
C ALA A 61 -8.40 15.40 8.29
N PRO A 62 -9.54 15.66 8.93
CA PRO A 62 -9.69 15.39 10.35
C PRO A 62 -9.77 13.88 10.62
N ILE A 63 -9.53 13.45 11.87
CA ILE A 63 -9.76 12.07 12.29
C ILE A 63 -11.27 11.81 12.33
N LEU A 64 -11.74 10.96 11.43
CA LEU A 64 -13.16 10.56 11.32
C LEU A 64 -13.44 9.15 11.82
N THR A 65 -12.39 8.45 12.29
CA THR A 65 -12.47 7.04 12.70
C THR A 65 -12.59 6.83 14.20
N ASP A 66 -12.62 7.91 14.98
CA ASP A 66 -12.73 7.82 16.42
C ASP A 66 -14.05 7.16 16.85
N GLY A 67 -13.94 6.20 17.76
CA GLY A 67 -15.08 5.42 18.24
C GLY A 67 -15.58 4.32 17.31
N LEU A 68 -14.98 4.16 16.11
CA LEU A 68 -15.27 3.03 15.24
C LEU A 68 -14.61 1.75 15.77
N SER A 69 -15.35 0.64 15.68
CA SER A 69 -14.79 -0.69 15.91
C SER A 69 -13.86 -1.09 14.76
N SER A 70 -12.95 -2.06 14.99
CA SER A 70 -12.05 -2.59 13.95
C SER A 70 -12.81 -3.05 12.70
N ARG A 71 -13.99 -3.64 12.85
CA ARG A 71 -14.82 -4.07 11.71
C ARG A 71 -15.38 -2.88 10.91
N GLU A 72 -15.69 -1.77 11.57
CA GLU A 72 -16.15 -0.55 10.90
C GLU A 72 -14.99 0.14 10.20
N ILE A 73 -13.81 0.16 10.81
CA ILE A 73 -12.56 0.65 10.17
C ILE A 73 -12.26 -0.15 8.91
N ASP A 74 -12.35 -1.48 8.98
CA ASP A 74 -12.18 -2.35 7.80
C ASP A 74 -13.21 -2.02 6.70
N SER A 75 -14.46 -1.71 7.06
CA SER A 75 -15.48 -1.30 6.10
C SER A 75 -15.16 0.05 5.45
N VAL A 76 -14.65 1.02 6.23
CA VAL A 76 -14.15 2.30 5.71
C VAL A 76 -13.01 2.07 4.74
N HIS A 77 -12.00 1.30 5.13
CA HIS A 77 -10.84 0.98 4.31
C HIS A 77 -11.23 0.39 2.96
N LEU A 78 -12.04 -0.68 2.97
CA LEU A 78 -12.47 -1.32 1.73
C LEU A 78 -13.31 -0.38 0.84
N THR A 79 -14.12 0.47 1.42
CA THR A 79 -14.91 1.46 0.66
C THR A 79 -14.00 2.53 0.08
N PHE A 80 -12.98 2.99 0.84
CA PHE A 80 -11.97 3.92 0.37
C PHE A 80 -11.17 3.35 -0.81
N VAL A 81 -10.63 2.12 -0.68
CA VAL A 81 -9.88 1.44 -1.75
C VAL A 81 -10.73 1.23 -3.01
N ARG A 82 -12.01 0.84 -2.88
CA ARG A 82 -12.91 0.75 -4.02
C ARG A 82 -13.10 2.07 -4.76
N ARG A 83 -13.06 3.19 -4.05
CA ARG A 83 -13.12 4.51 -4.68
C ARG A 83 -11.84 4.86 -5.40
N LEU A 84 -10.67 4.51 -4.85
CA LEU A 84 -9.40 4.65 -5.55
C LEU A 84 -9.41 3.85 -6.87
N ILE A 85 -9.86 2.59 -6.83
CA ILE A 85 -10.01 1.75 -8.03
C ILE A 85 -10.96 2.39 -9.04
N GLY A 86 -12.11 2.91 -8.58
CA GLY A 86 -13.09 3.54 -9.45
C GLY A 86 -12.61 4.84 -10.08
N GLU A 87 -11.79 5.63 -9.37
CA GLU A 87 -11.20 6.87 -9.88
C GLU A 87 -10.10 6.60 -10.90
N ALA A 88 -9.28 5.57 -10.67
CA ALA A 88 -8.19 5.18 -11.56
C ALA A 88 -8.69 4.55 -12.89
N GLY A 89 -9.94 4.08 -12.94
CA GLY A 89 -10.50 3.46 -14.15
C GLY A 89 -9.79 2.16 -14.53
N ASP A 90 -9.32 2.06 -15.77
CA ASP A 90 -8.68 0.84 -16.28
C ASP A 90 -7.34 0.55 -15.56
N ASP A 91 -6.65 1.58 -15.05
CA ASP A 91 -5.38 1.47 -14.30
C ASP A 91 -5.60 1.24 -12.79
N GLY A 92 -6.84 1.05 -12.35
CA GLY A 92 -7.23 0.82 -10.96
C GLY A 92 -7.05 -0.61 -10.46
N SER A 93 -6.32 -1.47 -11.19
CA SER A 93 -6.10 -2.86 -10.79
C SER A 93 -5.26 -2.95 -9.51
N VAL A 94 -5.66 -3.82 -8.59
CA VAL A 94 -4.80 -4.19 -7.46
C VAL A 94 -3.69 -5.09 -7.98
N VAL A 95 -2.45 -4.64 -7.85
CA VAL A 95 -1.25 -5.34 -8.31
C VAL A 95 -0.42 -5.90 -7.16
N GLY A 96 -0.80 -5.61 -5.92
CA GLY A 96 -0.08 -6.10 -4.76
C GLY A 96 -0.50 -5.45 -3.45
N TYR A 97 0.38 -5.54 -2.47
CA TYR A 97 0.15 -5.09 -1.10
C TYR A 97 1.37 -4.38 -0.55
N LYS A 98 1.16 -3.47 0.39
CA LYS A 98 2.23 -2.85 1.14
C LYS A 98 2.11 -3.16 2.64
N VAL A 99 3.25 -3.34 3.30
CA VAL A 99 3.35 -3.43 4.76
C VAL A 99 3.75 -2.06 5.30
N ALA A 100 3.20 -1.69 6.45
CA ALA A 100 3.63 -0.53 7.21
C ALA A 100 3.82 -0.90 8.67
N LEU A 101 4.52 -0.05 9.43
CA LEU A 101 4.81 -0.26 10.85
C LEU A 101 5.61 -1.55 11.10
N THR A 102 6.64 -1.80 10.30
CA THR A 102 7.56 -2.93 10.49
C THR A 102 8.52 -2.72 11.66
N ASN A 103 8.64 -1.49 12.17
CA ASN A 103 9.46 -1.13 13.31
C ASN A 103 8.65 -1.14 14.62
N PRO A 104 9.09 -1.80 15.70
CA PRO A 104 8.39 -1.84 16.98
C PRO A 104 8.13 -0.47 17.63
N ASN A 105 9.02 0.52 17.40
CA ASN A 105 8.82 1.87 17.93
C ASN A 105 7.64 2.57 17.23
N ALA A 106 7.53 2.42 15.90
CA ALA A 106 6.41 2.96 15.16
C ALA A 106 5.07 2.29 15.56
N GLN A 107 5.09 0.98 15.81
CA GLN A 107 3.93 0.25 16.34
C GLN A 107 3.49 0.81 17.70
N ALA A 108 4.43 1.01 18.62
CA ALA A 108 4.15 1.53 19.96
C ALA A 108 3.57 2.95 19.91
N GLN A 109 4.06 3.81 19.01
CA GLN A 109 3.55 5.18 18.83
C GLN A 109 2.08 5.20 18.38
N LEU A 110 1.66 4.22 17.59
CA LEU A 110 0.29 4.10 17.10
C LEU A 110 -0.58 3.15 17.92
N GLY A 111 -0.06 2.68 19.07
CA GLY A 111 -0.81 1.86 20.04
C GLY A 111 -1.11 0.44 19.56
N VAL A 112 -0.27 -0.11 18.66
CA VAL A 112 -0.37 -1.50 18.17
C VAL A 112 0.91 -2.27 18.43
N ASN A 113 0.87 -3.59 18.27
CA ASN A 113 2.01 -4.51 18.43
C ASN A 113 2.21 -5.41 17.21
N HIS A 114 1.69 -5.00 16.07
CA HIS A 114 1.79 -5.70 14.79
C HIS A 114 1.84 -4.68 13.65
N PRO A 115 2.40 -5.07 12.50
CA PRO A 115 2.32 -4.25 11.29
C PRO A 115 0.89 -4.04 10.80
N LEU A 116 0.73 -3.12 9.86
CA LEU A 116 -0.50 -2.90 9.11
C LEU A 116 -0.22 -3.19 7.63
N TYR A 117 -1.29 -3.36 6.83
CA TYR A 117 -1.13 -3.49 5.40
C TYR A 117 -2.16 -2.66 4.64
N GLY A 118 -1.81 -2.32 3.39
CA GLY A 118 -2.66 -1.65 2.42
C GLY A 118 -2.54 -2.31 1.05
N PHE A 119 -3.29 -1.81 0.09
CA PHE A 119 -3.31 -2.27 -1.30
C PHE A 119 -2.45 -1.37 -2.17
N LEU A 120 -1.73 -1.97 -3.11
CA LEU A 120 -1.04 -1.26 -4.19
C LEU A 120 -1.89 -1.36 -5.46
N LEU A 121 -2.19 -0.21 -6.06
CA LEU A 121 -2.85 -0.12 -7.35
C LEU A 121 -1.83 0.16 -8.45
N GLU A 122 -2.11 -0.29 -9.65
CA GLU A 122 -1.22 -0.14 -10.81
C GLU A 122 -0.83 1.33 -11.05
N ASN A 123 -1.80 2.24 -11.00
CA ASN A 123 -1.58 3.68 -11.18
C ASN A 123 -0.81 4.38 -10.05
N MET A 124 -0.51 3.69 -8.94
CA MET A 124 0.36 4.19 -7.88
C MET A 124 1.85 3.95 -8.18
N LEU A 125 2.17 3.06 -9.11
CA LEU A 125 3.53 2.61 -9.39
C LEU A 125 4.08 3.37 -10.59
N LEU A 126 5.17 4.08 -10.38
CA LEU A 126 5.81 4.95 -11.35
C LEU A 126 7.23 4.45 -11.65
N GLU A 127 7.73 4.73 -12.85
CA GLU A 127 9.10 4.42 -13.24
C GLU A 127 10.09 5.43 -12.62
N SER A 128 11.35 5.02 -12.46
CA SER A 128 12.44 5.91 -12.03
C SER A 128 12.62 7.05 -13.04
N GLY A 129 12.81 8.26 -12.53
CA GLY A 129 12.86 9.48 -13.32
C GLY A 129 11.49 10.17 -13.51
N ALA A 130 10.43 9.64 -12.89
CA ALA A 130 9.11 10.29 -12.90
C ALA A 130 9.18 11.72 -12.32
N SER A 131 8.31 12.59 -12.83
CA SER A 131 8.06 13.91 -12.27
C SER A 131 6.65 14.00 -11.71
N LEU A 132 6.52 14.53 -10.49
CA LEU A 132 5.25 14.73 -9.81
C LEU A 132 5.10 16.20 -9.42
N PRO A 133 3.87 16.74 -9.38
CA PRO A 133 3.65 18.03 -8.74
C PRO A 133 4.05 17.94 -7.26
N MET A 134 4.67 18.99 -6.71
CA MET A 134 5.06 19.03 -5.29
C MET A 134 3.85 18.75 -4.38
N GLU A 135 2.66 19.15 -4.81
CA GLU A 135 1.38 18.99 -4.12
C GLU A 135 0.65 17.69 -4.50
N PHE A 136 1.40 16.61 -4.80
CA PHE A 136 0.77 15.34 -5.17
C PHE A 136 -0.08 14.72 -4.05
N GLY A 137 0.02 15.23 -2.84
CA GLY A 137 -0.74 14.81 -1.66
C GLY A 137 -0.97 15.98 -0.71
N SER A 138 -1.70 15.71 0.36
CA SER A 138 -1.97 16.68 1.43
C SER A 138 -0.75 16.90 2.33
N ARG A 139 -0.07 15.81 2.70
CA ARG A 139 1.15 15.80 3.49
C ARG A 139 2.10 14.73 2.93
N PRO A 140 2.70 15.03 1.77
CA PRO A 140 3.54 14.06 1.08
C PRO A 140 4.85 13.81 1.85
N HIS A 141 5.28 12.55 1.81
CA HIS A 141 6.55 12.09 2.38
C HIS A 141 7.28 11.21 1.38
N ALA A 142 8.53 10.86 1.71
CA ALA A 142 9.31 9.86 1.00
C ALA A 142 9.99 8.92 1.99
N GLU A 143 10.10 7.64 1.63
CA GLU A 143 10.84 6.64 2.38
C GLU A 143 11.42 5.58 1.44
N GLY A 144 12.66 5.17 1.73
CA GLY A 144 13.27 4.04 1.04
C GLY A 144 12.66 2.76 1.55
N ASP A 145 12.12 1.95 0.65
CA ASP A 145 11.45 0.68 0.92
C ASP A 145 12.07 -0.43 0.07
N LEU A 146 11.70 -1.66 0.30
CA LEU A 146 12.00 -2.82 -0.53
C LEU A 146 10.70 -3.48 -0.96
N MET A 147 10.66 -3.87 -2.23
CA MET A 147 9.57 -4.64 -2.78
C MET A 147 10.09 -6.01 -3.23
N VAL A 148 9.25 -7.04 -3.14
CA VAL A 148 9.49 -8.34 -3.77
C VAL A 148 8.34 -8.70 -4.67
N ARG A 149 8.61 -9.56 -5.66
CA ARG A 149 7.58 -10.08 -6.54
C ARG A 149 7.37 -11.56 -6.28
N VAL A 150 6.11 -11.96 -6.18
CA VAL A 150 5.72 -13.37 -6.05
C VAL A 150 5.92 -14.08 -7.38
N GLY A 151 6.76 -15.15 -7.37
CA GLY A 151 7.04 -16.00 -8.54
C GLY A 151 6.18 -17.26 -8.59
N SER A 152 5.77 -17.79 -7.41
CA SER A 152 4.99 -19.01 -7.30
C SER A 152 3.88 -18.92 -6.26
N ALA A 153 2.74 -19.57 -6.54
CA ALA A 153 1.65 -19.72 -5.58
C ALA A 153 2.03 -20.58 -4.36
N ASP A 154 3.14 -21.30 -4.41
CA ASP A 154 3.70 -22.08 -3.28
C ASP A 154 4.03 -21.21 -2.08
N ILE A 155 4.18 -19.89 -2.27
CA ILE A 155 4.35 -18.91 -1.18
C ILE A 155 3.29 -19.07 -0.10
N ASN A 156 2.05 -19.41 -0.48
CA ASN A 156 0.93 -19.54 0.45
C ASN A 156 1.06 -20.72 1.41
N GLN A 157 1.94 -21.68 1.12
CA GLN A 157 2.15 -22.89 1.89
C GLN A 157 3.60 -23.04 2.39
N ALA A 158 4.45 -22.04 2.12
CA ALA A 158 5.85 -22.06 2.51
C ALA A 158 5.99 -21.95 4.05
N ASP A 159 6.68 -22.92 4.67
CA ASP A 159 6.87 -22.98 6.13
C ASP A 159 8.23 -22.41 6.56
N THR A 160 9.24 -22.52 5.69
CA THR A 160 10.63 -22.07 5.95
C THR A 160 10.95 -20.78 5.21
N ASP A 161 12.04 -20.10 5.64
CA ASP A 161 12.54 -18.88 4.96
C ASP A 161 13.01 -19.20 3.55
N LEU A 162 13.64 -20.35 3.34
CA LEU A 162 14.09 -20.79 2.00
C LEU A 162 12.92 -21.12 1.08
N GLU A 163 11.84 -21.70 1.58
CA GLU A 163 10.63 -21.93 0.79
C GLU A 163 9.94 -20.63 0.41
N LEU A 164 9.89 -19.64 1.33
CA LEU A 164 9.41 -18.31 1.02
C LEU A 164 10.27 -17.66 -0.05
N LEU A 165 11.60 -17.69 0.12
CA LEU A 165 12.54 -17.14 -0.85
C LEU A 165 12.40 -17.81 -2.23
N ALA A 166 12.24 -19.14 -2.27
CA ALA A 166 12.04 -19.90 -3.51
C ALA A 166 10.75 -19.55 -4.24
N ALA A 167 9.76 -19.01 -3.53
CA ALA A 167 8.50 -18.59 -4.10
C ALA A 167 8.50 -17.12 -4.57
N LEU A 168 9.60 -16.39 -4.39
CA LEU A 168 9.83 -15.06 -4.94
C LEU A 168 10.66 -15.17 -6.21
N ASP A 169 10.46 -14.27 -7.17
CA ASP A 169 11.25 -14.24 -8.40
C ASP A 169 12.09 -12.97 -8.54
N ALA A 170 11.89 -11.96 -7.69
CA ALA A 170 12.71 -10.76 -7.67
C ALA A 170 12.64 -10.02 -6.34
N VAL A 171 13.74 -9.32 -6.00
CA VAL A 171 13.72 -8.15 -5.12
C VAL A 171 13.80 -6.90 -5.97
N ILE A 172 13.07 -5.86 -5.59
CA ILE A 172 12.88 -4.65 -6.38
C ILE A 172 13.15 -3.45 -5.48
N PRO A 173 14.07 -2.53 -5.86
CA PRO A 173 14.21 -1.26 -5.18
C PRO A 173 12.91 -0.48 -5.27
N PHE A 174 12.44 0.09 -4.18
CA PHE A 174 11.19 0.80 -4.12
C PHE A 174 11.33 2.07 -3.28
N LEU A 175 11.09 3.23 -3.88
CA LEU A 175 11.01 4.51 -3.16
C LEU A 175 9.54 4.84 -2.98
N GLU A 176 9.02 4.65 -1.77
CA GLU A 176 7.62 4.97 -1.47
C GLU A 176 7.43 6.47 -1.27
N LEU A 177 6.32 6.98 -1.78
CA LEU A 177 5.88 8.37 -1.66
C LEU A 177 4.49 8.38 -0.99
N PRO A 178 4.42 8.11 0.32
CA PRO A 178 3.15 8.07 1.03
C PRO A 178 2.59 9.48 1.28
N ASP A 179 1.26 9.55 1.45
CA ASP A 179 0.54 10.76 1.84
C ASP A 179 -0.10 10.56 3.22
N LEU A 180 0.39 11.28 4.22
CA LEU A 180 -0.21 11.31 5.56
C LEU A 180 -1.32 12.37 5.59
N ILE A 181 -2.48 12.02 5.05
CA ILE A 181 -3.56 12.97 4.75
C ILE A 181 -4.16 13.70 5.95
N TYR A 182 -3.84 13.31 7.17
CA TYR A 182 -4.43 13.90 8.38
C TYR A 182 -3.82 15.25 8.74
N GLU A 183 -4.61 16.10 9.44
CA GLU A 183 -4.13 17.39 9.96
C GLU A 183 -2.84 17.22 10.78
N PRO A 184 -1.91 18.19 10.73
CA PRO A 184 -0.57 18.04 11.35
C PRO A 184 -0.59 17.78 12.86
N ASP A 185 -1.61 18.28 13.57
CA ASP A 185 -1.81 18.13 15.01
C ASP A 185 -2.79 17.00 15.36
N ALA A 186 -3.26 16.25 14.35
CA ALA A 186 -4.17 15.14 14.57
C ALA A 186 -3.49 13.99 15.34
N ASN A 187 -4.19 13.44 16.31
CA ASN A 187 -3.73 12.24 17.02
C ASN A 187 -4.02 10.98 16.20
N VAL A 188 -3.21 10.76 15.17
CA VAL A 188 -3.35 9.62 14.27
C VAL A 188 -3.11 8.31 15.02
N ASN A 189 -4.05 7.39 14.92
CA ASN A 189 -3.95 6.02 15.45
C ASN A 189 -3.94 4.99 14.31
N ALA A 190 -3.69 3.73 14.65
CA ALA A 190 -3.64 2.65 13.65
C ALA A 190 -4.93 2.52 12.82
N GLY A 191 -6.09 2.73 13.43
CA GLY A 191 -7.38 2.68 12.73
C GLY A 191 -7.52 3.79 11.69
N ALA A 192 -7.08 5.00 12.02
CA ALA A 192 -7.04 6.11 11.08
C ALA A 192 -6.12 5.80 9.89
N LEU A 193 -4.93 5.24 10.14
CA LEU A 193 -4.02 4.81 9.07
C LEU A 193 -4.64 3.75 8.16
N VAL A 194 -5.24 2.71 8.72
CA VAL A 194 -5.91 1.65 7.95
C VAL A 194 -7.01 2.24 7.07
N ALA A 195 -7.82 3.16 7.59
CA ALA A 195 -8.95 3.75 6.88
C ALA A 195 -8.56 4.44 5.56
N VAL A 196 -7.31 4.92 5.44
CA VAL A 196 -6.78 5.61 4.25
C VAL A 196 -5.71 4.78 3.52
N ASN A 197 -5.89 3.47 3.51
CA ASN A 197 -5.00 2.54 2.81
C ASN A 197 -3.53 2.66 3.26
N VAL A 198 -3.32 2.88 4.54
CA VAL A 198 -2.00 2.99 5.19
C VAL A 198 -1.10 4.07 4.54
N GLY A 199 -1.74 5.15 4.07
CA GLY A 199 -1.04 6.28 3.43
C GLY A 199 -0.51 6.00 2.01
N ALA A 200 -0.85 4.89 1.39
CA ALA A 200 -0.41 4.58 0.02
C ALA A 200 -0.85 5.67 -0.96
N ARG A 201 0.11 6.23 -1.72
CA ARG A 201 -0.14 7.26 -2.72
C ARG A 201 0.57 6.97 -4.02
N TYR A 202 1.91 7.04 -4.01
CA TYR A 202 2.77 6.70 -5.15
C TYR A 202 4.00 5.94 -4.67
N GLY A 203 4.71 5.34 -5.62
CA GLY A 203 6.02 4.75 -5.38
C GLY A 203 6.79 4.58 -6.69
N ILE A 204 8.09 4.81 -6.61
CA ILE A 204 9.00 4.65 -7.74
C ILE A 204 9.55 3.23 -7.69
N VAL A 205 9.29 2.47 -8.73
CA VAL A 205 9.68 1.07 -8.87
C VAL A 205 10.95 0.98 -9.70
N GLY A 206 11.94 0.29 -9.17
CA GLY A 206 13.18 -0.01 -9.91
C GLY A 206 13.11 -1.27 -10.72
N ASP A 207 14.24 -1.60 -11.37
CA ASP A 207 14.37 -2.85 -12.10
C ASP A 207 14.44 -4.04 -11.12
N PRO A 208 13.78 -5.17 -11.47
CA PRO A 208 13.86 -6.39 -10.69
C PRO A 208 15.29 -6.96 -10.65
N VAL A 209 15.72 -7.37 -9.47
CA VAL A 209 17.02 -8.03 -9.25
C VAL A 209 16.77 -9.47 -8.83
N ASP A 210 17.43 -10.40 -9.47
CA ASP A 210 17.36 -11.83 -9.15
C ASP A 210 17.96 -12.12 -7.76
N LEU A 211 17.34 -13.05 -7.03
CA LEU A 211 17.85 -13.58 -5.77
C LEU A 211 18.32 -15.02 -5.93
N ALA A 212 19.45 -15.34 -5.32
CA ALA A 212 19.85 -16.74 -5.17
C ALA A 212 18.86 -17.44 -4.23
N VAL A 213 18.41 -18.65 -4.60
CA VAL A 213 17.45 -19.43 -3.79
C VAL A 213 18.23 -20.35 -2.84
N ASP A 214 18.99 -19.73 -1.95
CA ASP A 214 19.79 -20.39 -0.93
C ASP A 214 20.07 -19.41 0.23
N GLU A 215 20.91 -19.83 1.19
CA GLU A 215 21.31 -19.00 2.34
C GLU A 215 21.97 -17.68 1.91
N SER A 216 22.65 -17.65 0.76
CA SER A 216 23.29 -16.42 0.26
C SER A 216 22.27 -15.37 -0.17
N GLY A 217 21.11 -15.78 -0.71
CA GLY A 217 20.02 -14.88 -1.04
C GLY A 217 19.33 -14.32 0.21
N LEU A 218 19.16 -15.13 1.26
CA LEU A 218 18.70 -14.64 2.55
C LEU A 218 19.70 -13.63 3.14
N GLU A 219 21.00 -13.95 3.11
CA GLU A 219 22.04 -13.03 3.57
C GLU A 219 22.08 -11.73 2.75
N GLN A 220 21.86 -11.80 1.45
CA GLN A 220 21.76 -10.63 0.58
C GLN A 220 20.59 -9.73 1.02
N LEU A 221 19.40 -10.29 1.21
CA LEU A 221 18.23 -9.54 1.70
C LEU A 221 18.48 -8.88 3.07
N ALA A 222 19.20 -9.56 3.97
CA ALA A 222 19.53 -9.05 5.29
C ALA A 222 20.51 -7.87 5.30
N ASN A 223 21.29 -7.68 4.21
CA ASN A 223 22.38 -6.72 4.15
C ASN A 223 22.14 -5.56 3.15
N ILE A 224 20.90 -5.28 2.80
CA ILE A 224 20.56 -4.15 1.95
C ILE A 224 20.57 -2.88 2.80
N ARG A 225 21.25 -1.84 2.28
CA ARG A 225 21.28 -0.49 2.85
C ARG A 225 20.71 0.51 1.85
N VAL A 226 19.88 1.41 2.33
CA VAL A 226 19.24 2.46 1.52
C VAL A 226 19.66 3.82 2.05
N VAL A 227 20.02 4.73 1.13
CA VAL A 227 20.38 6.12 1.41
C VAL A 227 19.51 7.04 0.56
N LEU A 228 18.83 7.99 1.19
CA LEU A 228 18.07 9.03 0.51
C LEU A 228 18.87 10.33 0.51
N ASN A 229 18.99 10.96 -0.66
CA ASN A 229 19.53 12.30 -0.85
C ASN A 229 18.50 13.18 -1.58
N ASN A 230 18.55 14.49 -1.40
CA ASN A 230 17.80 15.39 -2.27
C ASN A 230 18.50 15.55 -3.65
N ALA A 231 17.83 16.21 -4.60
CA ALA A 231 18.35 16.48 -5.94
C ALA A 231 19.68 17.25 -5.98
N ARG A 232 20.14 17.85 -4.84
CA ARG A 232 21.42 18.53 -4.71
C ARG A 232 22.50 17.64 -4.09
N GLY A 233 22.20 16.34 -3.88
CA GLY A 233 23.10 15.39 -3.23
C GLY A 233 23.23 15.57 -1.71
N GLN A 234 22.35 16.32 -1.06
CA GLN A 234 22.36 16.48 0.39
C GLN A 234 21.66 15.29 1.03
N PHE A 235 22.28 14.72 2.05
CA PHE A 235 21.77 13.59 2.82
C PHE A 235 20.43 13.94 3.49
N LEU A 236 19.47 13.01 3.40
CA LEU A 236 18.15 13.11 4.01
C LEU A 236 17.92 12.02 5.06
N ALA A 237 18.12 10.76 4.68
CA ALA A 237 17.89 9.60 5.54
C ALA A 237 18.73 8.41 5.09
N GLU A 238 18.97 7.47 6.00
CA GLU A 238 19.51 6.15 5.67
C GLU A 238 18.92 5.07 6.59
N GLY A 239 19.02 3.82 6.16
CA GLY A 239 18.62 2.67 6.93
C GLY A 239 19.08 1.37 6.31
N SER A 240 18.78 0.28 7.01
CA SER A 240 19.12 -1.08 6.59
C SER A 240 17.91 -2.00 6.68
N SER A 241 17.94 -3.07 5.91
CA SER A 241 16.81 -4.00 5.74
C SER A 241 16.40 -4.75 7.02
N ASP A 242 17.21 -4.70 8.08
CA ASP A 242 16.82 -5.21 9.42
C ASP A 242 15.67 -4.42 10.06
N ALA A 243 15.38 -3.19 9.60
CA ALA A 243 14.18 -2.44 9.97
C ALA A 243 12.88 -3.17 9.59
N LEU A 244 12.94 -4.10 8.64
CA LEU A 244 11.80 -4.88 8.15
C LEU A 244 11.56 -6.13 9.03
N LEU A 245 11.04 -5.93 10.24
CA LEU A 245 10.80 -6.99 11.24
C LEU A 245 12.06 -7.82 11.56
N GLY A 246 13.24 -7.21 11.54
CA GLY A 246 14.52 -7.85 11.76
C GLY A 246 15.11 -8.54 10.52
N HIS A 247 14.30 -8.84 9.51
CA HIS A 247 14.72 -9.41 8.23
C HIS A 247 13.58 -9.27 7.21
N PRO A 248 13.85 -8.90 5.91
CA PRO A 248 12.81 -8.73 4.90
C PRO A 248 11.88 -9.95 4.74
N ILE A 249 12.42 -11.17 4.84
CA ILE A 249 11.61 -12.39 4.74
C ILE A 249 10.54 -12.50 5.83
N ASN A 250 10.76 -11.88 6.99
CA ASN A 250 9.77 -11.82 8.06
C ASN A 250 8.57 -10.94 7.69
N ALA A 251 8.80 -9.85 6.95
CA ALA A 251 7.74 -9.00 6.44
C ALA A 251 6.92 -9.74 5.36
N VAL A 252 7.58 -10.49 4.47
CA VAL A 252 6.91 -11.38 3.50
C VAL A 252 6.04 -12.40 4.22
N ARG A 253 6.59 -13.10 5.22
CA ARG A 253 5.87 -14.09 6.02
C ARG A 253 4.65 -13.47 6.71
N TRP A 254 4.86 -12.36 7.40
CA TRP A 254 3.79 -11.66 8.11
C TRP A 254 2.64 -11.27 7.18
N LEU A 255 2.96 -10.68 6.02
CA LEU A 255 1.96 -10.24 5.06
C LEU A 255 1.20 -11.43 4.47
N ARG A 256 1.91 -12.48 4.03
CA ARG A 256 1.33 -13.72 3.51
C ARG A 256 0.38 -14.35 4.54
N ASP A 257 0.82 -14.50 5.80
CA ASP A 257 0.01 -15.12 6.86
C ASP A 257 -1.22 -14.28 7.17
N THR A 258 -1.07 -12.95 7.18
CA THR A 258 -2.18 -12.02 7.39
C THR A 258 -3.22 -12.15 6.29
N LEU A 259 -2.82 -12.15 5.02
CA LEU A 259 -3.71 -12.31 3.88
C LEU A 259 -4.38 -13.68 3.87
N ASN A 260 -3.62 -14.77 4.04
CA ASN A 260 -4.14 -16.13 4.12
C ASN A 260 -5.19 -16.29 5.24
N SER A 261 -4.97 -15.66 6.39
CA SER A 261 -5.94 -15.67 7.50
C SER A 261 -7.29 -15.04 7.15
N GLN A 262 -7.29 -14.16 6.15
CA GLN A 262 -8.47 -13.49 5.61
C GLN A 262 -9.05 -14.20 4.37
N GLY A 263 -8.44 -15.31 3.95
CA GLY A 263 -8.87 -16.10 2.79
C GLY A 263 -8.36 -15.52 1.47
N VAL A 264 -7.27 -14.74 1.51
CA VAL A 264 -6.59 -14.21 0.34
C VAL A 264 -5.33 -15.01 0.09
N GLU A 265 -5.21 -15.56 -1.10
CA GLU A 265 -4.01 -16.23 -1.57
C GLU A 265 -3.22 -15.29 -2.48
N LEU A 266 -1.93 -15.16 -2.21
CA LEU A 266 -0.98 -14.48 -3.08
C LEU A 266 -0.82 -15.27 -4.40
N ARG A 267 -0.60 -14.53 -5.49
CA ARG A 267 -0.50 -15.06 -6.85
C ARG A 267 0.82 -14.68 -7.49
N PRO A 268 1.33 -15.49 -8.43
CA PRO A 268 2.46 -15.05 -9.25
C PRO A 268 2.19 -13.69 -9.90
N GLY A 269 3.16 -12.79 -9.78
CA GLY A 269 3.07 -11.40 -10.24
C GLY A 269 2.66 -10.40 -9.16
N ASP A 270 2.10 -10.82 -8.02
CA ASP A 270 1.77 -9.91 -6.93
C ASP A 270 3.04 -9.23 -6.40
N LEU A 271 2.96 -7.91 -6.21
CA LEU A 271 4.02 -7.07 -5.68
C LEU A 271 3.81 -6.87 -4.17
N LEU A 272 4.85 -7.07 -3.37
CA LEU A 272 4.80 -6.93 -1.93
C LEU A 272 5.83 -5.88 -1.51
N SER A 273 5.40 -4.65 -1.18
CA SER A 273 6.23 -3.65 -0.49
C SER A 273 6.35 -4.07 0.97
N LEU A 274 7.58 -4.16 1.45
CA LEU A 274 7.90 -4.79 2.73
C LEU A 274 7.96 -3.80 3.90
N GLY A 275 7.82 -2.50 3.61
CA GLY A 275 7.84 -1.42 4.58
C GLY A 275 9.13 -0.62 4.56
N SER A 276 9.16 0.44 5.34
CA SER A 276 10.24 1.42 5.32
C SER A 276 11.55 0.89 5.90
N VAL A 277 12.59 0.98 5.10
CA VAL A 277 14.00 0.75 5.49
C VAL A 277 14.58 2.02 6.13
N THR A 278 14.21 3.20 5.63
CA THR A 278 14.70 4.49 6.14
C THR A 278 13.69 5.16 7.08
N SER A 279 14.08 6.23 7.73
CA SER A 279 13.12 7.14 8.34
C SER A 279 12.32 7.89 7.28
N LEU A 280 11.08 8.26 7.64
CA LEU A 280 10.19 9.06 6.81
C LEU A 280 10.74 10.48 6.63
N VAL A 281 10.80 10.96 5.39
CA VAL A 281 11.25 12.32 5.01
C VAL A 281 10.04 13.14 4.59
N SER A 282 9.76 14.26 5.28
CA SER A 282 8.69 15.17 4.88
C SER A 282 9.06 15.92 3.61
N LEU A 283 8.11 15.99 2.68
CA LEU A 283 8.20 16.75 1.42
C LEU A 283 7.35 18.03 1.46
N GLU A 284 6.86 18.42 2.64
CA GLU A 284 6.01 19.60 2.79
C GLU A 284 6.68 20.86 2.25
N GLU A 285 5.87 21.81 1.82
CA GLU A 285 6.30 23.10 1.30
C GLU A 285 7.27 23.80 2.29
N GLY A 286 8.41 24.26 1.77
CA GLY A 286 9.48 24.87 2.60
C GLY A 286 10.62 23.92 2.97
N ALA A 287 10.50 22.62 2.78
CA ALA A 287 11.62 21.69 2.92
C ALA A 287 12.71 21.89 1.84
N GLY A 288 12.38 22.56 0.74
CA GLY A 288 13.33 22.86 -0.36
C GLY A 288 13.80 21.62 -1.13
N ILE A 289 13.03 20.52 -1.05
CA ILE A 289 13.34 19.23 -1.68
C ILE A 289 12.67 19.22 -3.05
N GLN A 290 13.46 19.39 -4.12
CA GLN A 290 12.97 19.39 -5.51
C GLN A 290 13.09 18.02 -6.18
N GLY A 291 13.50 17.01 -5.46
CA GLY A 291 13.62 15.62 -5.92
C GLY A 291 14.33 14.76 -4.90
N ILE A 292 14.21 13.48 -5.04
CA ILE A 292 14.84 12.45 -4.21
C ILE A 292 15.64 11.52 -5.12
N GLU A 293 16.87 11.22 -4.69
CA GLU A 293 17.67 10.11 -5.17
C GLU A 293 17.75 9.06 -4.05
N ALA A 294 17.28 7.85 -4.33
CA ALA A 294 17.36 6.71 -3.42
C ALA A 294 18.40 5.72 -3.93
N ARG A 295 19.41 5.43 -3.12
CA ARG A 295 20.52 4.51 -3.45
C ARG A 295 20.42 3.24 -2.63
N TYR A 296 20.36 2.12 -3.31
CA TYR A 296 20.24 0.77 -2.75
C TYR A 296 21.55 0.03 -2.91
N PHE A 297 22.23 -0.24 -1.80
CA PHE A 297 23.47 -1.02 -1.75
C PHE A 297 23.18 -2.45 -1.30
N GLY A 298 23.91 -3.42 -1.82
CA GLY A 298 23.74 -4.84 -1.48
C GLY A 298 22.75 -5.60 -2.35
N LEU A 299 22.07 -4.95 -3.30
CA LEU A 299 21.17 -5.63 -4.25
C LEU A 299 21.94 -6.39 -5.32
N GLU A 300 22.84 -5.72 -6.06
CA GLU A 300 23.67 -6.37 -7.09
C GLU A 300 25.05 -6.74 -6.56
N SER A 301 25.64 -5.85 -5.77
CA SER A 301 26.93 -6.02 -5.11
C SER A 301 27.08 -5.06 -3.95
N SER A 302 28.04 -5.31 -3.04
CA SER A 302 28.31 -4.41 -1.92
C SER A 302 28.91 -3.06 -2.33
N GLU A 303 29.45 -2.95 -3.54
CA GLU A 303 30.20 -1.75 -4.02
C GLU A 303 29.40 -0.89 -4.99
N ARG A 304 28.36 -1.41 -5.64
CA ARG A 304 27.54 -0.70 -6.61
C ARG A 304 26.12 -0.51 -6.07
N SER A 305 25.62 0.72 -6.14
CA SER A 305 24.21 1.02 -5.83
C SER A 305 23.33 0.81 -7.07
N VAL A 306 22.07 0.47 -6.82
CA VAL A 306 20.96 0.68 -7.74
C VAL A 306 20.26 1.95 -7.31
N ASP A 307 20.08 2.89 -8.23
CA ASP A 307 19.60 4.22 -7.91
C ASP A 307 18.21 4.46 -8.50
N LEU A 308 17.31 5.04 -7.71
CA LEU A 308 16.00 5.52 -8.14
C LEU A 308 15.94 7.03 -7.98
N GLU A 309 15.23 7.68 -8.90
CA GLU A 309 15.07 9.13 -8.89
C GLU A 309 13.60 9.53 -9.07
N VAL A 310 13.20 10.60 -8.39
CA VAL A 310 11.95 11.31 -8.61
C VAL A 310 12.20 12.81 -8.49
N SER A 311 11.55 13.58 -9.36
CA SER A 311 11.56 15.05 -9.31
C SER A 311 10.20 15.60 -8.90
N PHE A 312 10.21 16.79 -8.28
CA PHE A 312 8.99 17.50 -7.88
C PHE A 312 8.94 18.85 -8.59
N GLU A 313 7.82 19.11 -9.28
CA GLU A 313 7.56 20.35 -9.99
C GLU A 313 6.83 21.33 -9.05
N GLU A 314 7.32 22.58 -9.00
CA GLU A 314 6.59 23.65 -8.34
C GLU A 314 5.33 24.00 -9.13
N PRO A 315 4.21 24.39 -8.47
CA PRO A 315 3.03 24.84 -9.17
C PRO A 315 3.37 25.97 -10.15
N GLU A 316 2.83 25.90 -11.38
CA GLU A 316 2.94 27.01 -12.32
C GLU A 316 2.38 28.28 -11.66
N GLN A 317 3.21 29.27 -11.43
CA GLN A 317 2.74 30.58 -10.96
C GLN A 317 1.92 31.20 -12.09
N ASP A 318 0.61 31.27 -11.90
CA ASP A 318 -0.29 32.02 -12.78
C ASP A 318 0.23 33.47 -12.89
N SER A 319 0.73 33.82 -14.06
CA SER A 319 1.33 35.12 -14.40
C SER A 319 0.26 36.14 -14.84
#